data_7371d74c2eef982e22ca7aeda5dec23a
#
_entry.id   7371d74c2eef982e22ca7aeda5dec23a
#
_cell.length_a   1.000
_cell.length_b   1.000
_cell.length_c   1.000
_cell.angle_alpha   90.00
_cell.angle_beta   90.00
_cell.angle_gamma   90.00
#
_symmetry.space_group_name_H-M   'P 1'
#
loop_
_entity.id
_entity.type
_entity.pdbx_description
1 polymer ?
#
loop_
_entity_poly.entity_id
_entity_poly.type
_entity_poly.pdbx_seq_one_letter_code
_entity_poly.pdbx_strand_id
1 'polypeptide(L)'
;MTLNRREMLRLGAMGAAGAIISTAASSSVLSYVPGPQGLDPLAPVSPAPARPVTPSAPAGIDSQLFARAKAALDQHQIYARDSIGIVDFSKPSAEPRFHVVDLRSGNVDSYRVAHGRGSDPDHSGYLQRFSNDFGSYATSNGTYVTTDYYDGKYGLSLRVRGLDWSNNNAEARAIVIHNAWYAEDDMIPLHGQLGRSEGCFAMSREHQYAVMRKLAGGRMIYADKLA
;
A
#
# COMPACT_ATOMS: atom_id res chain seq x y z
N MET A 1 49.99 13.31 -7.52
CA MET A 1 49.18 14.34 -8.18
C MET A 1 47.79 13.77 -8.45
N THR A 2 46.86 14.11 -7.63
CA THR A 2 45.45 13.62 -7.72
C THR A 2 44.62 14.71 -8.36
N LEU A 3 44.09 14.43 -9.53
CA LEU A 3 43.24 15.34 -10.30
C LEU A 3 41.86 15.50 -9.63
N ASN A 4 41.45 16.75 -9.48
CA ASN A 4 40.26 17.19 -8.79
C ASN A 4 39.03 17.13 -9.73
N ARG A 5 37.89 16.69 -9.22
CA ARG A 5 36.61 16.45 -9.95
C ARG A 5 36.03 17.63 -10.75
N ARG A 6 36.61 18.81 -10.67
CA ARG A 6 36.16 20.03 -11.38
C ARG A 6 36.76 20.20 -12.77
N GLU A 7 37.76 19.43 -13.17
CA GLU A 7 38.44 19.60 -14.47
C GLU A 7 37.88 18.67 -15.58
N MET A 8 37.01 17.71 -15.26
CA MET A 8 36.42 16.79 -16.26
C MET A 8 35.20 17.35 -17.02
N LEU A 9 34.73 18.56 -16.71
CA LEU A 9 33.52 19.12 -17.34
C LEU A 9 33.79 20.20 -18.41
N ARG A 10 35.06 20.33 -18.91
CA ARG A 10 35.40 21.39 -19.87
C ARG A 10 35.88 20.93 -21.25
N LEU A 11 35.73 19.64 -21.58
CA LEU A 11 36.12 19.13 -22.92
C LEU A 11 34.93 18.38 -23.53
N GLY A 12 34.10 19.07 -24.30
CA GLY A 12 33.01 18.42 -25.02
C GLY A 12 32.02 19.38 -25.70
N ALA A 13 32.51 20.45 -26.31
CA ALA A 13 31.66 21.28 -27.14
C ALA A 13 32.45 21.81 -28.35
N MET A 14 32.48 21.08 -29.44
CA MET A 14 32.76 21.62 -30.78
C MET A 14 32.27 20.63 -31.86
N GLY A 15 31.32 21.12 -32.70
CA GLY A 15 31.33 20.82 -34.13
C GLY A 15 30.24 19.90 -34.66
N ALA A 16 29.18 20.46 -35.25
CA ALA A 16 28.94 20.32 -36.69
C ALA A 16 27.60 20.98 -37.06
N ALA A 17 27.67 22.09 -37.77
CA ALA A 17 26.54 22.68 -38.45
C ALA A 17 26.28 21.88 -39.74
N GLY A 18 25.14 21.23 -39.86
CA GLY A 18 24.65 20.60 -41.10
C GLY A 18 23.42 21.35 -41.61
N ALA A 19 23.56 22.04 -42.73
CA ALA A 19 22.48 22.72 -43.41
C ALA A 19 21.53 21.72 -44.05
N ILE A 20 20.24 21.79 -43.70
CA ILE A 20 19.19 20.99 -44.34
C ILE A 20 18.45 21.92 -45.31
N ILE A 21 18.58 21.62 -46.62
CA ILE A 21 17.85 22.28 -47.69
C ILE A 21 16.43 21.71 -47.71
N SER A 22 15.44 22.54 -47.40
CA SER A 22 14.02 22.19 -47.55
C SER A 22 13.58 22.33 -48.99
N THR A 23 13.29 21.24 -49.66
CA THR A 23 12.50 21.24 -50.92
C THR A 23 11.03 21.10 -50.55
N ALA A 24 10.29 22.18 -50.75
CA ALA A 24 8.83 22.16 -50.64
C ALA A 24 8.23 21.43 -51.86
N ALA A 25 7.74 20.24 -51.69
CA ALA A 25 6.88 19.56 -52.64
C ALA A 25 5.41 19.92 -52.32
N SER A 26 4.81 20.72 -53.18
CA SER A 26 3.37 21.01 -53.11
C SER A 26 2.57 19.78 -53.54
N SER A 27 2.03 19.04 -52.61
CA SER A 27 1.07 17.97 -52.88
C SER A 27 -0.34 18.54 -52.77
N SER A 28 -1.01 18.64 -53.91
CA SER A 28 -2.44 18.95 -54.00
C SER A 28 -3.24 17.80 -53.39
N VAL A 29 -3.83 18.04 -52.22
CA VAL A 29 -4.73 17.09 -51.58
C VAL A 29 -6.09 17.14 -52.27
N LEU A 30 -6.39 16.12 -53.05
CA LEU A 30 -7.75 15.85 -53.51
C LEU A 30 -8.58 15.51 -52.28
N SER A 31 -9.54 16.39 -51.97
CA SER A 31 -10.50 16.12 -50.86
C SER A 31 -11.41 14.97 -51.29
N TYR A 32 -11.12 13.79 -50.78
CA TYR A 32 -12.02 12.64 -50.84
C TYR A 32 -13.16 12.85 -49.85
N VAL A 33 -14.38 13.05 -50.36
CA VAL A 33 -15.60 13.00 -49.52
C VAL A 33 -16.06 11.54 -49.49
N PRO A 34 -15.97 10.85 -48.36
CA PRO A 34 -16.50 9.50 -48.26
C PRO A 34 -18.04 9.56 -48.32
N GLY A 35 -18.63 8.89 -49.29
CA GLY A 35 -20.06 8.62 -49.28
C GLY A 35 -20.49 7.75 -48.08
N PRO A 36 -21.79 7.66 -47.77
CA PRO A 36 -22.26 6.86 -46.65
C PRO A 36 -21.86 5.40 -46.87
N GLN A 37 -20.90 4.93 -46.09
CA GLN A 37 -20.50 3.52 -46.11
C GLN A 37 -21.62 2.71 -45.50
N GLY A 38 -22.30 1.90 -46.33
CA GLY A 38 -23.21 0.89 -45.88
C GLY A 38 -22.45 -0.07 -44.95
N LEU A 39 -23.02 -0.34 -43.80
CA LEU A 39 -22.49 -1.33 -42.86
C LEU A 39 -22.41 -2.70 -43.57
N ASP A 40 -21.21 -3.22 -43.75
CA ASP A 40 -21.00 -4.57 -44.24
C ASP A 40 -21.46 -5.57 -43.14
N PRO A 41 -22.52 -6.37 -43.41
CA PRO A 41 -23.05 -7.28 -42.41
C PRO A 41 -22.11 -8.44 -42.02
N LEU A 42 -21.02 -8.58 -42.76
CA LEU A 42 -20.03 -9.66 -42.58
C LEU A 42 -18.66 -9.18 -42.06
N ALA A 43 -18.52 -7.89 -41.71
CA ALA A 43 -17.30 -7.41 -41.11
C ALA A 43 -17.07 -8.12 -39.77
N PRO A 44 -15.90 -8.76 -39.54
CA PRO A 44 -15.61 -9.37 -38.25
C PRO A 44 -15.64 -8.31 -37.17
N VAL A 45 -16.56 -8.43 -36.22
CA VAL A 45 -16.63 -7.58 -35.04
C VAL A 45 -15.37 -7.86 -34.23
N SER A 46 -14.41 -6.94 -34.27
CA SER A 46 -13.27 -7.02 -33.34
C SER A 46 -13.82 -7.09 -31.92
N PRO A 47 -13.46 -8.11 -31.14
CA PRO A 47 -13.93 -8.18 -29.75
C PRO A 47 -13.45 -6.90 -29.06
N ALA A 48 -14.39 -6.21 -28.42
CA ALA A 48 -14.05 -5.07 -27.58
C ALA A 48 -12.97 -5.49 -26.59
N PRO A 49 -11.94 -4.67 -26.33
CA PRO A 49 -10.91 -5.01 -25.36
C PRO A 49 -11.60 -5.39 -24.04
N ALA A 50 -11.33 -6.62 -23.57
CA ALA A 50 -11.87 -7.09 -22.31
C ALA A 50 -11.52 -6.06 -21.23
N ARG A 51 -12.54 -5.52 -20.56
CA ARG A 51 -12.31 -4.66 -19.38
C ARG A 51 -11.44 -5.47 -18.41
N PRO A 52 -10.36 -4.89 -17.86
CA PRO A 52 -9.58 -5.56 -16.85
C PRO A 52 -10.54 -6.00 -15.75
N VAL A 53 -10.63 -7.31 -15.53
CA VAL A 53 -11.42 -7.88 -14.44
C VAL A 53 -10.65 -7.52 -13.18
N THR A 54 -11.07 -6.47 -12.49
CA THR A 54 -10.56 -6.17 -11.15
C THR A 54 -10.91 -7.39 -10.29
N PRO A 55 -9.95 -8.05 -9.63
CA PRO A 55 -10.27 -9.18 -8.77
C PRO A 55 -11.32 -8.73 -7.77
N SER A 56 -12.44 -9.46 -7.69
CA SER A 56 -13.49 -9.14 -6.73
C SER A 56 -12.89 -9.17 -5.33
N ALA A 57 -13.05 -8.09 -4.58
CA ALA A 57 -12.58 -8.03 -3.21
C ALA A 57 -13.38 -9.04 -2.36
N PRO A 58 -12.72 -9.72 -1.41
CA PRO A 58 -13.43 -10.54 -0.44
C PRO A 58 -14.45 -9.70 0.36
N ALA A 59 -15.52 -10.36 0.84
CA ALA A 59 -16.55 -9.69 1.61
C ALA A 59 -15.98 -8.96 2.84
N GLY A 60 -16.43 -7.74 3.08
CA GLY A 60 -16.01 -6.92 4.22
C GLY A 60 -14.78 -6.05 4.00
N ILE A 61 -14.12 -6.16 2.85
CA ILE A 61 -12.97 -5.32 2.48
C ILE A 61 -13.37 -4.42 1.31
N ASP A 62 -13.01 -3.13 1.41
CA ASP A 62 -13.21 -2.21 0.30
C ASP A 62 -12.43 -2.66 -0.94
N SER A 63 -13.08 -2.62 -2.11
CA SER A 63 -12.51 -3.12 -3.36
C SER A 63 -11.30 -2.33 -3.83
N GLN A 64 -11.29 -1.01 -3.59
CA GLN A 64 -10.15 -0.16 -3.95
C GLN A 64 -8.96 -0.42 -3.03
N LEU A 65 -9.21 -0.60 -1.72
CA LEU A 65 -8.16 -0.95 -0.77
C LEU A 65 -7.55 -2.33 -1.08
N PHE A 66 -8.38 -3.31 -1.39
CA PHE A 66 -7.93 -4.63 -1.82
C PHE A 66 -7.10 -4.57 -3.10
N ALA A 67 -7.55 -3.81 -4.10
CA ALA A 67 -6.82 -3.63 -5.36
C ALA A 67 -5.45 -2.97 -5.13
N ARG A 68 -5.36 -1.93 -4.26
CA ARG A 68 -4.09 -1.32 -3.87
C ARG A 68 -3.16 -2.31 -3.18
N ALA A 69 -3.67 -3.11 -2.24
CA ALA A 69 -2.89 -4.13 -1.55
C ALA A 69 -2.35 -5.19 -2.51
N LYS A 70 -3.14 -5.63 -3.49
CA LYS A 70 -2.71 -6.57 -4.53
C LYS A 70 -1.62 -5.96 -5.42
N ALA A 71 -1.78 -4.72 -5.84
CA ALA A 71 -0.77 -4.01 -6.62
C ALA A 71 0.55 -3.87 -5.85
N ALA A 72 0.49 -3.54 -4.56
CA ALA A 72 1.64 -3.44 -3.68
C ALA A 72 2.38 -4.78 -3.52
N LEU A 73 1.64 -5.89 -3.40
CA LEU A 73 2.19 -7.24 -3.34
C LEU A 73 3.04 -7.58 -4.57
N ASP A 74 2.58 -7.14 -5.75
CA ASP A 74 3.28 -7.34 -7.01
C ASP A 74 4.47 -6.37 -7.16
N GLN A 75 4.28 -5.10 -6.83
CA GLN A 75 5.30 -4.04 -6.89
C GLN A 75 6.54 -4.39 -6.05
N HIS A 76 6.34 -4.89 -4.83
CA HIS A 76 7.44 -5.23 -3.92
C HIS A 76 7.94 -6.68 -4.08
N GLN A 77 7.42 -7.42 -5.06
CA GLN A 77 7.84 -8.80 -5.38
C GLN A 77 7.88 -9.71 -4.14
N ILE A 78 6.86 -9.61 -3.28
CA ILE A 78 6.80 -10.39 -2.04
C ILE A 78 6.53 -11.86 -2.37
N TYR A 79 7.38 -12.76 -1.87
CA TYR A 79 7.32 -14.19 -2.17
C TYR A 79 6.23 -14.94 -1.39
N ALA A 80 6.00 -14.58 -0.13
CA ALA A 80 4.97 -15.20 0.71
C ALA A 80 3.59 -14.66 0.34
N ARG A 81 2.92 -15.33 -0.60
CA ARG A 81 1.69 -14.86 -1.27
C ARG A 81 0.46 -15.70 -0.93
N ASP A 82 0.52 -16.50 0.11
CA ASP A 82 -0.61 -17.31 0.57
C ASP A 82 -1.60 -16.51 1.41
N SER A 83 -1.10 -15.56 2.21
CA SER A 83 -1.91 -14.68 3.04
C SER A 83 -1.37 -13.26 3.05
N ILE A 84 -2.26 -12.28 3.16
CA ILE A 84 -1.89 -10.85 3.35
C ILE A 84 -2.73 -10.24 4.45
N GLY A 85 -2.14 -9.27 5.15
CA GLY A 85 -2.85 -8.35 6.05
C GLY A 85 -3.28 -7.09 5.30
N ILE A 86 -4.48 -6.62 5.55
CA ILE A 86 -4.99 -5.33 5.04
C ILE A 86 -5.57 -4.55 6.21
N VAL A 87 -5.09 -3.34 6.43
CA VAL A 87 -5.57 -2.48 7.50
C VAL A 87 -6.32 -1.29 6.90
N ASP A 88 -7.62 -1.24 7.16
CA ASP A 88 -8.51 -0.17 6.72
C ASP A 88 -8.66 0.88 7.81
N PHE A 89 -7.83 1.91 7.77
CA PHE A 89 -7.89 3.01 8.72
C PHE A 89 -8.97 4.07 8.42
N SER A 90 -9.82 3.85 7.41
CA SER A 90 -11.04 4.64 7.24
C SER A 90 -12.10 4.30 8.30
N LYS A 91 -12.02 3.09 8.87
CA LYS A 91 -12.90 2.61 9.95
C LYS A 91 -12.40 3.04 11.33
N PRO A 92 -13.28 3.20 12.32
CA PRO A 92 -12.88 3.50 13.70
C PRO A 92 -12.22 2.29 14.38
N SER A 93 -11.50 2.55 15.47
CA SER A 93 -10.82 1.48 16.24
C SER A 93 -11.77 0.52 16.93
N ALA A 94 -13.03 0.92 17.11
CA ALA A 94 -14.09 0.08 17.66
C ALA A 94 -14.53 -1.06 16.71
N GLU A 95 -14.26 -0.90 15.42
CA GLU A 95 -14.64 -1.89 14.41
C GLU A 95 -13.46 -2.78 14.02
N PRO A 96 -13.72 -4.05 13.59
CA PRO A 96 -12.72 -4.86 12.93
C PRO A 96 -12.25 -4.17 11.64
N ARG A 97 -10.95 -3.84 11.58
CA ARG A 97 -10.33 -3.10 10.48
C ARG A 97 -8.96 -3.62 10.06
N PHE A 98 -8.48 -4.66 10.72
CA PHE A 98 -7.31 -5.44 10.31
C PHE A 98 -7.81 -6.78 9.75
N HIS A 99 -7.71 -6.95 8.44
CA HIS A 99 -8.20 -8.13 7.72
C HIS A 99 -7.02 -9.01 7.33
N VAL A 100 -7.06 -10.28 7.68
CA VAL A 100 -6.13 -11.30 7.17
C VAL A 100 -6.85 -12.07 6.09
N VAL A 101 -6.36 -11.95 4.86
CA VAL A 101 -6.93 -12.59 3.68
C VAL A 101 -6.09 -13.78 3.28
N ASP A 102 -6.67 -14.97 3.25
CA ASP A 102 -6.09 -16.11 2.57
C ASP A 102 -6.32 -15.96 1.06
N LEU A 103 -5.24 -15.75 0.31
CA LEU A 103 -5.33 -15.49 -1.13
C LEU A 103 -5.63 -16.74 -1.97
N ARG A 104 -5.61 -17.94 -1.37
CA ARG A 104 -5.93 -19.19 -2.05
C ARG A 104 -7.42 -19.50 -1.95
N SER A 105 -7.99 -19.33 -0.77
CA SER A 105 -9.41 -19.63 -0.50
C SER A 105 -10.32 -18.40 -0.62
N GLY A 106 -9.77 -17.19 -0.49
CA GLY A 106 -10.55 -15.96 -0.38
C GLY A 106 -11.14 -15.72 1.01
N ASN A 107 -10.84 -16.58 1.99
CA ASN A 107 -11.33 -16.43 3.36
C ASN A 107 -10.71 -15.19 4.03
N VAL A 108 -11.50 -14.51 4.86
CA VAL A 108 -11.10 -13.31 5.60
C VAL A 108 -11.38 -13.49 7.07
N ASP A 109 -10.37 -13.24 7.89
CA ASP A 109 -10.52 -13.03 9.32
C ASP A 109 -10.28 -11.56 9.65
N SER A 110 -11.14 -10.97 10.44
CA SER A 110 -11.12 -9.54 10.73
C SER A 110 -10.95 -9.28 12.22
N TYR A 111 -10.04 -8.37 12.56
CA TYR A 111 -9.62 -8.07 13.93
C TYR A 111 -9.64 -6.57 14.19
N ARG A 112 -9.86 -6.19 15.45
CA ARG A 112 -9.62 -4.81 15.89
C ARG A 112 -8.12 -4.56 16.01
N VAL A 113 -7.71 -3.34 15.72
CA VAL A 113 -6.32 -2.88 15.86
C VAL A 113 -6.30 -1.42 16.28
N ALA A 114 -5.47 -1.07 17.26
CA ALA A 114 -5.22 0.31 17.62
C ALA A 114 -4.28 0.98 16.62
N HIS A 115 -4.35 2.29 16.52
CA HIS A 115 -3.40 3.14 15.81
C HIS A 115 -2.57 3.98 16.77
N GLY A 116 -1.57 4.69 16.26
CA GLY A 116 -0.71 5.55 17.05
C GLY A 116 -1.40 6.80 17.57
N ARG A 117 -1.07 7.23 18.80
CA ARG A 117 -1.64 8.45 19.42
C ARG A 117 -1.38 9.71 18.62
N GLY A 118 -0.27 9.76 17.86
CA GLY A 118 0.00 10.88 16.96
C GLY A 118 -0.85 10.88 15.70
N SER A 119 -1.52 9.77 15.38
CA SER A 119 -2.48 9.67 14.29
C SER A 119 -3.88 10.16 14.67
N ASP A 120 -4.21 10.16 15.95
CA ASP A 120 -5.50 10.57 16.51
C ASP A 120 -5.26 11.35 17.81
N PRO A 121 -4.81 12.61 17.73
CA PRO A 121 -4.49 13.43 18.91
C PRO A 121 -5.66 13.58 19.88
N ASP A 122 -6.86 13.73 19.35
CA ASP A 122 -8.09 13.99 20.12
C ASP A 122 -8.71 12.71 20.71
N HIS A 123 -8.11 11.53 20.41
CA HIS A 123 -8.63 10.23 20.82
C HIS A 123 -10.08 10.02 20.37
N SER A 124 -10.34 10.29 19.10
CA SER A 124 -11.66 10.16 18.48
C SER A 124 -12.02 8.73 18.09
N GLY A 125 -11.05 7.83 18.14
CA GLY A 125 -11.15 6.45 17.62
C GLY A 125 -10.87 6.34 16.12
N TYR A 126 -10.82 7.46 15.39
CA TYR A 126 -10.53 7.51 13.97
C TYR A 126 -9.09 7.98 13.72
N LEU A 127 -8.39 7.28 12.83
CA LEU A 127 -7.10 7.75 12.35
C LEU A 127 -7.32 9.03 11.51
N GLN A 128 -6.72 10.14 11.92
CA GLN A 128 -6.84 11.44 11.27
C GLN A 128 -5.68 11.67 10.28
N ARG A 129 -4.46 11.25 10.64
CA ARG A 129 -3.26 11.43 9.82
C ARG A 129 -2.28 10.27 9.95
N PHE A 130 -1.49 10.06 8.92
CA PHE A 130 -0.30 9.22 8.95
C PHE A 130 0.96 10.06 9.15
N SER A 131 2.02 9.48 9.70
CA SER A 131 3.36 10.05 9.68
C SER A 131 4.43 8.96 9.78
N ASN A 132 5.53 9.16 9.05
CA ASN A 132 6.72 8.31 9.09
C ASN A 132 7.85 8.93 9.92
N ASP A 133 7.65 10.13 10.49
CA ASP A 133 8.67 10.86 11.22
C ASP A 133 8.97 10.22 12.56
N PHE A 134 10.24 10.25 12.96
CA PHE A 134 10.66 9.87 14.31
C PHE A 134 9.99 10.78 15.35
N GLY A 135 9.53 10.18 16.45
CA GLY A 135 8.86 10.92 17.52
C GLY A 135 7.44 11.41 17.20
N SER A 136 6.90 11.13 16.02
CA SER A 136 5.51 11.48 15.66
C SER A 136 4.47 10.70 16.46
N TYR A 137 4.83 9.52 16.99
CA TYR A 137 3.92 8.57 17.62
C TYR A 137 2.71 8.18 16.75
N ALA A 138 2.80 8.43 15.45
CA ALA A 138 1.76 8.14 14.49
C ALA A 138 2.00 6.79 13.78
N THR A 139 0.93 6.15 13.37
CA THR A 139 0.98 5.06 12.40
C THR A 139 1.40 5.63 11.04
N SER A 140 2.19 4.90 10.28
CA SER A 140 2.50 5.20 8.88
C SER A 140 1.67 4.33 7.95
N ASN A 141 1.35 4.84 6.76
CA ASN A 141 0.65 4.07 5.73
C ASN A 141 1.63 3.39 4.78
N GLY A 142 1.13 2.44 4.01
CA GLY A 142 1.88 1.76 2.97
C GLY A 142 2.07 0.26 3.22
N THR A 143 3.04 -0.30 2.52
CA THR A 143 3.36 -1.71 2.50
C THR A 143 4.39 -2.06 3.56
N TYR A 144 4.09 -3.08 4.35
CA TYR A 144 5.02 -3.67 5.31
C TYR A 144 5.25 -5.13 4.96
N VAL A 145 6.40 -5.66 5.36
CA VAL A 145 6.69 -7.09 5.38
C VAL A 145 7.01 -7.51 6.81
N THR A 146 6.46 -8.64 7.24
CA THR A 146 6.77 -9.21 8.55
C THR A 146 8.18 -9.82 8.54
N THR A 147 8.88 -9.71 9.64
CA THR A 147 10.23 -10.28 9.81
C THR A 147 10.27 -11.25 10.98
N ASP A 148 11.02 -10.95 12.01
CA ASP A 148 11.32 -11.86 13.10
C ASP A 148 10.40 -11.68 14.29
N TYR A 149 10.13 -12.77 14.99
CA TYR A 149 9.60 -12.71 16.34
C TYR A 149 10.66 -12.16 17.31
N TYR A 150 10.22 -11.47 18.31
CA TYR A 150 11.06 -11.10 19.45
C TYR A 150 10.24 -11.02 20.72
N ASP A 151 10.89 -11.21 21.86
CA ASP A 151 10.28 -10.99 23.18
C ASP A 151 10.58 -9.56 23.62
N GLY A 152 9.55 -8.74 23.70
CA GLY A 152 9.64 -7.31 23.99
C GLY A 152 8.89 -6.92 25.26
N LYS A 153 8.74 -5.61 25.46
CA LYS A 153 8.02 -5.04 26.63
C LYS A 153 6.61 -5.61 26.79
N TYR A 154 5.98 -6.00 25.69
CA TYR A 154 4.62 -6.55 25.64
C TYR A 154 4.60 -8.07 25.43
N GLY A 155 5.73 -8.76 25.70
CA GLY A 155 5.92 -10.17 25.43
C GLY A 155 6.18 -10.46 23.96
N LEU A 156 5.84 -11.67 23.52
CA LEU A 156 6.09 -12.11 22.14
C LEU A 156 5.42 -11.15 21.15
N SER A 157 6.21 -10.62 20.26
CA SER A 157 5.83 -9.62 19.25
C SER A 157 6.41 -9.99 17.90
N LEU A 158 5.87 -9.40 16.81
CA LEU A 158 6.35 -9.63 15.45
C LEU A 158 6.82 -8.31 14.85
N ARG A 159 8.08 -8.27 14.42
CA ARG A 159 8.65 -7.11 13.75
C ARG A 159 8.07 -6.93 12.35
N VAL A 160 7.98 -5.68 11.93
CA VAL A 160 7.63 -5.33 10.55
C VAL A 160 8.63 -4.33 10.00
N ARG A 161 8.93 -4.45 8.71
CA ARG A 161 9.73 -3.51 7.96
C ARG A 161 8.87 -2.83 6.91
N GLY A 162 8.91 -1.50 6.85
CA GLY A 162 8.23 -0.71 5.83
C GLY A 162 8.98 -0.74 4.50
N LEU A 163 8.25 -0.83 3.40
CA LEU A 163 8.79 -0.94 2.05
C LEU A 163 8.57 0.31 1.21
N ASP A 164 7.72 1.24 1.65
CA ASP A 164 7.39 2.48 0.95
C ASP A 164 8.06 3.69 1.63
N TRP A 165 8.21 4.79 0.91
CA TRP A 165 8.70 6.06 1.50
C TRP A 165 7.86 6.53 2.68
N SER A 166 6.56 6.26 2.65
CA SER A 166 5.61 6.62 3.70
C SER A 166 5.80 5.84 5.00
N ASN A 167 6.59 4.74 5.00
CA ASN A 167 6.80 3.88 6.17
C ASN A 167 8.22 3.30 6.31
N ASN A 168 9.18 3.72 5.49
CA ASN A 168 10.53 3.16 5.50
C ASN A 168 11.29 3.32 6.83
N ASN A 169 10.83 4.21 7.71
CA ASN A 169 11.35 4.35 9.07
C ASN A 169 10.72 3.37 10.08
N ALA A 170 9.75 2.55 9.66
CA ALA A 170 8.97 1.72 10.59
C ALA A 170 9.85 0.82 11.48
N GLU A 171 10.84 0.15 10.89
CA GLU A 171 11.76 -0.73 11.64
C GLU A 171 12.60 0.08 12.63
N ALA A 172 13.18 1.21 12.22
CA ALA A 172 13.99 2.09 13.09
C ALA A 172 13.14 2.78 14.17
N ARG A 173 11.84 2.98 13.92
CA ARG A 173 10.85 3.47 14.89
C ARG A 173 10.32 2.35 15.80
N ALA A 174 10.81 1.12 15.66
CA ALA A 174 10.36 -0.07 16.39
C ALA A 174 8.84 -0.33 16.25
N ILE A 175 8.28 -0.09 15.07
CA ILE A 175 6.89 -0.43 14.76
C ILE A 175 6.78 -1.96 14.63
N VAL A 176 5.84 -2.54 15.38
CA VAL A 176 5.66 -4.00 15.51
C VAL A 176 4.19 -4.36 15.65
N ILE A 177 3.87 -5.65 15.51
CA ILE A 177 2.60 -6.21 15.96
C ILE A 177 2.79 -6.71 17.40
N HIS A 178 1.99 -6.22 18.34
CA HIS A 178 2.04 -6.62 19.74
C HIS A 178 0.66 -6.58 20.42
N ASN A 179 0.51 -7.26 21.56
CA ASN A 179 -0.69 -7.07 22.37
C ASN A 179 -0.53 -5.87 23.31
N ALA A 180 -1.65 -5.31 23.75
CA ALA A 180 -1.66 -4.29 24.76
C ALA A 180 -3.00 -4.27 25.50
N TRP A 181 -2.98 -4.00 26.81
CA TRP A 181 -4.19 -3.91 27.63
C TRP A 181 -5.19 -2.88 27.06
N TYR A 182 -4.72 -1.78 26.50
CA TYR A 182 -5.55 -0.73 25.92
C TYR A 182 -6.14 -1.10 24.54
N ALA A 183 -5.80 -2.25 24.02
CA ALA A 183 -6.30 -2.78 22.75
C ALA A 183 -7.12 -4.09 22.96
N GLU A 184 -7.42 -4.44 24.21
CA GLU A 184 -8.33 -5.55 24.51
C GLU A 184 -9.77 -5.19 24.16
N ASP A 185 -10.58 -6.19 23.84
CA ASP A 185 -11.95 -5.98 23.37
C ASP A 185 -12.89 -5.38 24.41
N ASP A 186 -12.58 -5.53 25.71
CA ASP A 186 -13.30 -4.93 26.82
C ASP A 186 -13.18 -3.39 26.86
N MET A 187 -12.22 -2.81 26.15
CA MET A 187 -12.13 -1.35 25.96
C MET A 187 -13.36 -0.78 25.24
N ILE A 188 -14.00 -1.57 24.37
CA ILE A 188 -15.14 -1.09 23.58
C ILE A 188 -16.36 -0.77 24.44
N PRO A 189 -16.87 -1.70 25.30
CA PRO A 189 -17.99 -1.37 26.18
C PRO A 189 -17.65 -0.29 27.21
N LEU A 190 -16.37 -0.13 27.59
CA LEU A 190 -15.95 0.84 28.60
C LEU A 190 -15.72 2.24 28.03
N HIS A 191 -15.19 2.35 26.83
CA HIS A 191 -14.72 3.62 26.26
C HIS A 191 -15.27 3.91 24.84
N GLY A 192 -16.01 2.98 24.24
CA GLY A 192 -16.51 3.10 22.87
C GLY A 192 -15.43 2.92 21.78
N GLN A 193 -14.17 2.70 22.16
CA GLN A 193 -13.02 2.61 21.25
C GLN A 193 -11.82 1.96 21.93
N LEU A 194 -10.84 1.54 21.11
CA LEU A 194 -9.54 1.09 21.64
C LEU A 194 -8.70 2.28 22.10
N GLY A 195 -7.74 2.03 22.98
CA GLY A 195 -6.65 2.97 23.24
C GLY A 195 -5.72 3.14 22.04
N ARG A 196 -4.58 3.82 22.26
CA ARG A 196 -3.65 4.21 21.17
C ARG A 196 -2.23 3.74 21.48
N SER A 197 -1.54 3.27 20.43
CA SER A 197 -0.11 2.91 20.48
C SER A 197 0.79 4.14 20.23
N GLU A 198 2.07 3.88 19.99
CA GLU A 198 3.03 4.87 19.48
C GLU A 198 3.36 4.66 17.99
N GLY A 199 2.39 4.11 17.25
CA GLY A 199 2.47 3.82 15.81
C GLY A 199 2.37 2.34 15.48
N CYS A 200 2.54 1.45 16.47
CA CYS A 200 2.46 0.00 16.30
C CYS A 200 1.04 -0.49 15.98
N PHE A 201 0.96 -1.69 15.43
CA PHE A 201 -0.29 -2.45 15.30
C PHE A 201 -0.58 -3.18 16.60
N ALA A 202 -1.18 -2.48 17.57
CA ALA A 202 -1.53 -3.06 18.86
C ALA A 202 -2.93 -3.69 18.82
N MET A 203 -3.06 -4.89 19.38
CA MET A 203 -4.28 -5.70 19.34
C MET A 203 -4.54 -6.31 20.73
N SER A 204 -5.71 -6.96 20.88
CA SER A 204 -5.92 -7.88 21.99
C SER A 204 -4.92 -9.04 21.91
N ARG A 205 -4.65 -9.68 23.04
CA ARG A 205 -3.72 -10.82 23.10
C ARG A 205 -4.14 -11.96 22.17
N GLU A 206 -5.43 -12.26 22.13
CA GLU A 206 -5.98 -13.30 21.28
C GLU A 206 -5.80 -12.96 19.79
N HIS A 207 -6.17 -11.75 19.40
CA HIS A 207 -6.08 -11.28 18.03
C HIS A 207 -4.64 -11.20 17.54
N GLN A 208 -3.72 -10.73 18.38
CA GLN A 208 -2.28 -10.69 18.07
C GLN A 208 -1.76 -12.08 17.72
N TYR A 209 -2.01 -13.09 18.55
CA TYR A 209 -1.55 -14.46 18.28
C TYR A 209 -2.15 -15.03 16.99
N ALA A 210 -3.43 -14.77 16.75
CA ALA A 210 -4.10 -15.22 15.53
C ALA A 210 -3.47 -14.59 14.28
N VAL A 211 -3.23 -13.26 14.32
CA VAL A 211 -2.61 -12.50 13.23
C VAL A 211 -1.16 -12.94 13.00
N MET A 212 -0.36 -13.04 14.07
CA MET A 212 1.05 -13.41 13.95
C MET A 212 1.23 -14.80 13.34
N ARG A 213 0.42 -15.80 13.72
CA ARG A 213 0.49 -17.15 13.13
C ARG A 213 0.21 -17.15 11.63
N LYS A 214 -0.65 -16.25 11.15
CA LYS A 214 -1.05 -16.18 9.74
C LYS A 214 -0.12 -15.31 8.90
N LEU A 215 0.50 -14.30 9.50
CA LEU A 215 1.28 -13.31 8.77
C LEU A 215 2.81 -13.36 9.00
N ALA A 216 3.31 -14.17 9.95
CA ALA A 216 4.76 -14.33 10.12
C ALA A 216 5.42 -14.97 8.88
N GLY A 217 6.73 -14.79 8.75
CA GLY A 217 7.52 -15.43 7.68
C GLY A 217 7.49 -14.67 6.35
N GLY A 218 7.58 -13.35 6.40
CA GLY A 218 7.74 -12.53 5.19
C GLY A 218 6.45 -12.19 4.46
N ARG A 219 5.30 -12.32 5.12
CA ARG A 219 4.00 -11.94 4.54
C ARG A 219 3.77 -10.45 4.62
N MET A 220 2.97 -9.96 3.68
CA MET A 220 2.67 -8.53 3.55
C MET A 220 1.58 -8.08 4.51
N ILE A 221 1.73 -6.83 4.98
CA ILE A 221 0.65 -6.02 5.55
C ILE A 221 0.57 -4.73 4.75
N TYR A 222 -0.62 -4.39 4.25
CA TYR A 222 -0.90 -3.13 3.59
C TYR A 222 -1.81 -2.28 4.47
N ALA A 223 -1.39 -1.09 4.83
CA ALA A 223 -2.12 -0.19 5.72
C ALA A 223 -2.41 1.13 5.02
N ASP A 224 -3.69 1.47 4.88
CA ASP A 224 -4.08 2.73 4.24
C ASP A 224 -5.44 3.23 4.78
N LYS A 225 -5.81 4.43 4.36
CA LYS A 225 -7.09 5.07 4.60
C LYS A 225 -7.60 5.59 3.26
N LEU A 226 -8.75 5.10 2.84
CA LEU A 226 -9.42 5.66 1.68
C LEU A 226 -10.08 7.00 2.04
N ALA A 227 -10.06 7.92 1.08
CA ALA A 227 -10.67 9.24 1.22
C ALA A 227 -12.19 9.16 1.08
#